data_022558c27dac2d8872b9d8c66a0668e6
#
_entry.id   022558c27dac2d8872b9d8c66a0668e6
#
_cell.length_a   1.000
_cell.length_b   1.000
_cell.length_c   1.000
_cell.angle_alpha   90.00
_cell.angle_beta   90.00
_cell.angle_gamma   90.00
#
_symmetry.space_group_name_H-M   'P 1'
#
loop_
_entity.id
_entity.type
_entity.pdbx_description
1 polymer ?
#
loop_
_entity_poly.entity_id
_entity_poly.type
_entity_poly.pdbx_seq_one_letter_code
_entity_poly.pdbx_strand_id
1 'polypeptide(L)'
;MNTTPRTRREFLGQVGQGTLIATLGGGLASELGLTRAVADDAPDRLDFGALEPLVGLMQDTPVDQLLPRLVDQLHSGTALRDLVAAGALANARTFGGEDYVGFHTIMAHAPAYHMAMEMPAGLEALPVFKVLYRNTNRIHEHGGRKSEVLHPVQPLAVTEGRVGGELLQEAMRRKDMNAAEQTFAALAAGPPEDAFNHLLYAVQDHTDVHRVVLPYRAWDLLGLIGKEQAHTLLRQSVRYCVKAESWSGAASYGEPRQLLPKLLEEHQLLGRAPGGRKAEDVWVDQFSQTLFKSTPSQAAAAAAAALAEGMAPADIGEAITLAANQLILRDMGRRPQEEVAGKPPGSVHGDSIGVHACDSANAWRNMARAGNTRNCFASLILGAYQVAQDRIERGGDFLNWEPLPVAYHVKGLRSTGPASLLKEAEEAIRGNLQAHAAAVIHRYGELGHDPKEAFALMRRYAVSEDGALHAEKFYRTVTEEFNSTRVAFRWRHLTALARVTASEFGRPAAGMAEAWELLKA
;
A
#
# COMPACT_ATOMS: atom_id res chain seq x y z
N MET A 1 -12.53 -36.95 47.25
CA MET A 1 -12.27 -36.12 46.05
C MET A 1 -13.52 -36.24 45.16
N ASN A 2 -14.42 -35.28 45.26
CA ASN A 2 -15.65 -35.25 44.45
C ASN A 2 -15.34 -34.64 43.09
N THR A 3 -15.24 -35.48 42.07
CA THR A 3 -15.19 -35.02 40.67
C THR A 3 -16.63 -34.90 40.17
N THR A 4 -17.13 -33.67 40.08
CA THR A 4 -18.39 -33.38 39.38
C THR A 4 -18.25 -33.76 37.91
N PRO A 5 -19.18 -34.53 37.32
CA PRO A 5 -19.11 -34.91 35.90
C PRO A 5 -19.30 -33.64 35.05
N ARG A 6 -18.30 -33.35 34.19
CA ARG A 6 -18.34 -32.25 33.23
C ARG A 6 -19.43 -32.50 32.18
N THR A 7 -20.14 -31.46 31.80
CA THR A 7 -21.15 -31.56 30.76
C THR A 7 -20.49 -31.72 29.38
N ARG A 8 -21.19 -32.38 28.44
CA ARG A 8 -20.72 -32.56 27.04
C ARG A 8 -20.39 -31.25 26.34
N ARG A 9 -21.05 -30.16 26.75
CA ARG A 9 -20.83 -28.79 26.21
C ARG A 9 -19.51 -28.20 26.69
N GLU A 10 -19.15 -28.41 27.96
CA GLU A 10 -17.86 -27.95 28.51
C GLU A 10 -16.69 -28.75 27.94
N PHE A 11 -16.86 -30.03 27.67
CA PHE A 11 -15.88 -30.89 27.01
C PHE A 11 -15.65 -30.46 25.55
N LEU A 12 -16.71 -30.24 24.79
CA LEU A 12 -16.60 -29.76 23.39
C LEU A 12 -16.03 -28.34 23.28
N GLY A 13 -16.31 -27.45 24.23
CA GLY A 13 -15.69 -26.14 24.32
C GLY A 13 -14.17 -26.21 24.50
N GLN A 14 -13.70 -27.09 25.40
CA GLN A 14 -12.26 -27.29 25.65
C GLN A 14 -11.54 -28.00 24.50
N VAL A 15 -12.19 -28.95 23.84
CA VAL A 15 -11.65 -29.63 22.65
C VAL A 15 -11.58 -28.64 21.48
N GLY A 16 -12.61 -27.80 21.30
CA GLY A 16 -12.60 -26.74 20.29
C GLY A 16 -11.47 -25.75 20.49
N GLN A 17 -11.24 -25.28 21.73
CA GLN A 17 -10.12 -24.39 22.07
C GLN A 17 -8.76 -25.07 21.88
N GLY A 18 -8.60 -26.32 22.29
CA GLY A 18 -7.37 -27.07 22.09
C GLY A 18 -7.04 -27.32 20.61
N THR A 19 -8.06 -27.59 19.79
CA THR A 19 -7.90 -27.77 18.34
C THR A 19 -7.59 -26.45 17.65
N LEU A 20 -8.21 -25.34 18.08
CA LEU A 20 -7.93 -23.99 17.55
C LEU A 20 -6.46 -23.60 17.81
N ILE A 21 -5.96 -23.80 19.04
CA ILE A 21 -4.57 -23.51 19.41
C ILE A 21 -3.58 -24.36 18.59
N ALA A 22 -3.90 -25.63 18.35
CA ALA A 22 -3.03 -26.53 17.58
C ALA A 22 -2.99 -26.19 16.07
N THR A 23 -4.05 -25.60 15.53
CA THR A 23 -4.14 -25.23 14.09
C THR A 23 -3.63 -23.84 13.77
N LEU A 24 -3.63 -22.91 14.74
CA LEU A 24 -3.32 -21.50 14.52
C LEU A 24 -1.83 -21.14 14.62
N GLY A 25 -0.99 -22.05 15.11
CA GLY A 25 0.40 -21.70 15.46
C GLY A 25 0.49 -20.76 16.67
N GLY A 26 1.61 -20.80 17.41
CA GLY A 26 1.77 -20.08 18.68
C GLY A 26 1.62 -18.56 18.59
N GLY A 27 2.02 -17.95 17.46
CA GLY A 27 1.97 -16.51 17.26
C GLY A 27 0.54 -15.95 17.20
N LEU A 28 -0.31 -16.53 16.37
CA LEU A 28 -1.70 -16.08 16.23
C LEU A 28 -2.53 -16.33 17.50
N ALA A 29 -2.27 -17.45 18.17
CA ALA A 29 -2.93 -17.72 19.44
C ALA A 29 -2.57 -16.67 20.52
N SER A 30 -1.33 -16.16 20.52
CA SER A 30 -0.90 -15.05 21.38
C SER A 30 -1.58 -13.73 21.01
N GLU A 31 -1.63 -13.41 19.72
CA GLU A 31 -2.31 -12.19 19.22
C GLU A 31 -3.81 -12.16 19.56
N LEU A 32 -4.47 -13.29 19.48
CA LEU A 32 -5.89 -13.42 19.82
C LEU A 32 -6.16 -13.52 21.32
N GLY A 33 -5.15 -13.49 22.18
CA GLY A 33 -5.31 -13.68 23.60
C GLY A 33 -5.71 -15.10 24.02
N LEU A 34 -5.57 -16.11 23.10
CA LEU A 34 -6.01 -17.47 23.33
C LEU A 34 -4.99 -18.34 24.07
N THR A 35 -3.76 -17.89 24.25
CA THR A 35 -2.65 -18.67 24.84
C THR A 35 -2.74 -18.82 26.36
N ARG A 36 -3.65 -18.12 27.03
CA ARG A 36 -3.86 -18.23 28.49
C ARG A 36 -5.32 -18.36 28.85
N ALA A 37 -5.95 -19.44 28.44
CA ALA A 37 -7.30 -19.80 28.92
C ALA A 37 -7.29 -20.43 30.34
N VAL A 38 -6.27 -20.13 31.15
CA VAL A 38 -6.15 -20.59 32.55
C VAL A 38 -5.54 -19.46 33.36
N ALA A 39 -6.28 -18.41 33.62
CA ALA A 39 -6.23 -17.49 34.74
C ALA A 39 -6.90 -16.14 34.38
N ASP A 40 -7.48 -15.49 35.33
CA ASP A 40 -8.26 -14.23 35.29
C ASP A 40 -7.52 -12.96 34.79
N ASP A 41 -6.33 -13.08 34.18
CA ASP A 41 -5.55 -11.97 33.62
C ASP A 41 -5.29 -12.24 32.11
N ALA A 42 -6.28 -11.94 31.24
CA ALA A 42 -5.96 -11.71 29.83
C ALA A 42 -5.00 -10.54 29.73
N PRO A 43 -3.87 -10.64 29.01
CA PRO A 43 -2.95 -9.53 28.92
C PRO A 43 -3.66 -8.34 28.28
N ASP A 44 -3.66 -7.17 28.98
CA ASP A 44 -4.24 -5.92 28.47
C ASP A 44 -3.52 -5.42 27.20
N ARG A 45 -2.44 -6.08 26.81
CA ARG A 45 -1.52 -5.66 25.74
C ARG A 45 -1.18 -6.79 24.80
N LEU A 46 -1.06 -6.47 23.50
CA LEU A 46 -0.49 -7.41 22.51
C LEU A 46 1.00 -7.65 22.81
N ASP A 47 1.40 -8.92 22.76
CA ASP A 47 2.79 -9.37 22.92
C ASP A 47 3.24 -10.03 21.61
N PHE A 48 4.41 -9.62 21.11
CA PHE A 48 4.97 -10.10 19.84
C PHE A 48 6.14 -11.09 20.03
N GLY A 49 6.23 -11.71 21.19
CA GLY A 49 7.18 -12.78 21.48
C GLY A 49 8.63 -12.31 21.31
N ALA A 50 9.41 -13.00 20.46
CA ALA A 50 10.82 -12.69 20.23
C ALA A 50 11.06 -11.28 19.67
N LEU A 51 10.08 -10.65 19.04
CA LEU A 51 10.18 -9.29 18.52
C LEU A 51 9.85 -8.23 19.57
N GLU A 52 9.27 -8.59 20.71
CA GLU A 52 8.82 -7.60 21.72
C GLU A 52 9.94 -6.66 22.22
N PRO A 53 11.20 -7.11 22.43
CA PRO A 53 12.29 -6.20 22.78
C PRO A 53 12.57 -5.13 21.71
N LEU A 54 12.51 -5.50 20.42
CA LEU A 54 12.69 -4.57 19.30
C LEU A 54 11.48 -3.64 19.13
N VAL A 55 10.28 -4.18 19.31
CA VAL A 55 9.05 -3.36 19.33
C VAL A 55 9.10 -2.35 20.47
N GLY A 56 9.58 -2.78 21.64
CA GLY A 56 9.86 -1.90 22.77
C GLY A 56 10.88 -0.81 22.45
N LEU A 57 11.95 -1.15 21.76
CA LEU A 57 12.95 -0.20 21.31
C LEU A 57 12.32 0.90 20.44
N MET A 58 11.44 0.53 19.48
CA MET A 58 10.75 1.50 18.62
C MET A 58 9.80 2.42 19.38
N GLN A 59 9.19 1.94 20.47
CA GLN A 59 8.21 2.72 21.24
C GLN A 59 8.82 3.57 22.36
N ASP A 60 9.96 3.17 22.90
CA ASP A 60 10.53 3.77 24.11
C ASP A 60 11.78 4.62 23.85
N THR A 61 12.43 4.45 22.66
CA THR A 61 13.66 5.20 22.36
C THR A 61 13.31 6.59 21.82
N PRO A 62 13.80 7.67 22.44
CA PRO A 62 13.71 9.02 21.86
C PRO A 62 14.29 9.04 20.45
N VAL A 63 13.65 9.79 19.55
CA VAL A 63 13.98 9.75 18.12
C VAL A 63 15.43 10.19 17.83
N ASP A 64 15.97 11.10 18.61
CA ASP A 64 17.37 11.57 18.54
C ASP A 64 18.41 10.52 19.00
N GLN A 65 17.96 9.43 19.64
CA GLN A 65 18.80 8.29 20.03
C GLN A 65 18.53 7.04 19.21
N LEU A 66 17.55 7.08 18.31
CA LEU A 66 17.10 5.89 17.59
C LEU A 66 18.15 5.35 16.63
N LEU A 67 18.71 6.22 15.77
CA LEU A 67 19.61 5.77 14.70
C LEU A 67 20.87 5.07 15.23
N PRO A 68 21.59 5.59 16.24
CA PRO A 68 22.70 4.86 16.85
C PRO A 68 22.29 3.48 17.37
N ARG A 69 21.12 3.37 18.03
CA ARG A 69 20.64 2.08 18.54
C ARG A 69 20.26 1.09 17.44
N LEU A 70 19.73 1.56 16.31
CA LEU A 70 19.44 0.71 15.16
C LEU A 70 20.74 0.16 14.53
N VAL A 71 21.78 1.00 14.45
CA VAL A 71 23.11 0.56 13.99
C VAL A 71 23.71 -0.47 14.95
N ASP A 72 23.63 -0.25 16.28
CA ASP A 72 24.08 -1.23 17.28
C ASP A 72 23.33 -2.57 17.15
N GLN A 73 22.03 -2.55 16.86
CA GLN A 73 21.25 -3.76 16.58
C GLN A 73 21.78 -4.51 15.35
N LEU A 74 22.06 -3.82 14.24
CA LEU A 74 22.62 -4.44 13.04
C LEU A 74 24.01 -5.04 13.33
N HIS A 75 24.89 -4.31 14.02
CA HIS A 75 26.22 -4.80 14.40
C HIS A 75 26.16 -6.00 15.36
N SER A 76 25.10 -6.09 16.18
CA SER A 76 24.83 -7.24 17.06
C SER A 76 24.23 -8.44 16.34
N GLY A 77 24.03 -8.35 15.01
CA GLY A 77 23.51 -9.43 14.18
C GLY A 77 21.98 -9.47 14.00
N THR A 78 21.26 -8.45 14.48
CA THR A 78 19.81 -8.32 14.19
C THR A 78 19.61 -8.14 12.69
N ALA A 79 18.74 -8.94 12.07
CA ALA A 79 18.47 -8.82 10.66
C ALA A 79 17.64 -7.55 10.36
N LEU A 80 17.94 -6.89 9.24
CA LEU A 80 17.20 -5.68 8.82
C LEU A 80 15.69 -5.94 8.71
N ARG A 81 15.31 -7.17 8.30
CA ARG A 81 13.91 -7.63 8.24
C ARG A 81 13.24 -7.58 9.62
N ASP A 82 13.95 -7.94 10.68
CA ASP A 82 13.39 -7.97 12.04
C ASP A 82 13.19 -6.54 12.58
N LEU A 83 14.03 -5.59 12.18
CA LEU A 83 13.81 -4.16 12.46
C LEU A 83 12.56 -3.62 11.74
N VAL A 84 12.34 -4.04 10.48
CA VAL A 84 11.12 -3.70 9.73
C VAL A 84 9.89 -4.29 10.41
N ALA A 85 9.96 -5.56 10.82
CA ALA A 85 8.88 -6.23 11.55
C ALA A 85 8.54 -5.50 12.85
N ALA A 86 9.56 -5.19 13.65
CA ALA A 86 9.38 -4.48 14.91
C ALA A 86 8.77 -3.08 14.72
N GLY A 87 9.24 -2.33 13.72
CA GLY A 87 8.68 -1.02 13.37
C GLY A 87 7.21 -1.11 12.97
N ALA A 88 6.85 -2.10 12.15
CA ALA A 88 5.49 -2.33 11.71
C ALA A 88 4.54 -2.74 12.87
N LEU A 89 4.99 -3.62 13.75
CA LEU A 89 4.23 -4.08 14.92
C LEU A 89 4.07 -2.99 15.97
N ALA A 90 5.12 -2.17 16.21
CA ALA A 90 5.04 -0.98 17.05
C ALA A 90 4.02 0.03 16.51
N ASN A 91 4.04 0.27 15.19
CA ASN A 91 3.06 1.11 14.50
C ASN A 91 1.63 0.58 14.68
N ALA A 92 1.42 -0.70 14.36
CA ALA A 92 0.11 -1.33 14.47
C ALA A 92 -0.45 -1.22 15.88
N ARG A 93 0.34 -1.58 16.89
CA ARG A 93 -0.06 -1.52 18.29
C ARG A 93 -0.38 -0.10 18.74
N THR A 94 0.43 0.88 18.32
CA THR A 94 0.24 2.28 18.72
C THR A 94 -0.94 2.94 18.00
N PHE A 95 -1.06 2.78 16.69
CA PHE A 95 -2.00 3.59 15.90
C PHE A 95 -3.24 2.83 15.43
N GLY A 96 -3.18 1.51 15.32
CA GLY A 96 -4.31 0.71 14.86
C GLY A 96 -4.89 1.13 13.50
N GLY A 97 -4.13 1.82 12.65
CA GLY A 97 -4.60 2.33 11.35
C GLY A 97 -5.40 3.64 11.44
N GLU A 98 -5.44 4.32 12.60
CA GLU A 98 -6.25 5.52 12.79
C GLU A 98 -5.49 6.85 12.66
N ASP A 99 -4.18 6.85 12.83
CA ASP A 99 -3.34 8.06 12.74
C ASP A 99 -2.87 8.30 11.31
N TYR A 100 -3.03 9.56 10.83
CA TYR A 100 -2.68 9.92 9.45
C TYR A 100 -1.21 9.65 9.11
N VAL A 101 -0.27 10.06 9.97
CA VAL A 101 1.15 9.78 9.76
C VAL A 101 1.44 8.30 10.00
N GLY A 102 0.79 7.70 11.00
CA GLY A 102 0.92 6.28 11.34
C GLY A 102 0.59 5.36 10.18
N PHE A 103 -0.54 5.54 9.47
CA PHE A 103 -0.83 4.67 8.33
C PHE A 103 0.04 4.98 7.10
N HIS A 104 0.59 6.18 6.96
CA HIS A 104 1.59 6.46 5.92
C HIS A 104 2.91 5.74 6.22
N THR A 105 3.34 5.69 7.49
CA THR A 105 4.58 4.98 7.85
C THR A 105 4.43 3.47 7.66
N ILE A 106 3.32 2.86 8.09
CA ILE A 106 3.13 1.41 7.88
C ILE A 106 3.12 1.03 6.39
N MET A 107 2.48 1.84 5.54
CA MET A 107 2.48 1.61 4.09
C MET A 107 3.86 1.76 3.45
N ALA A 108 4.80 2.43 4.09
CA ALA A 108 6.17 2.62 3.58
C ALA A 108 7.16 1.53 4.02
N HIS A 109 6.85 0.67 5.01
CA HIS A 109 7.77 -0.34 5.53
C HIS A 109 8.20 -1.36 4.48
N ALA A 110 7.26 -2.01 3.78
CA ALA A 110 7.57 -2.96 2.72
C ALA A 110 8.31 -2.29 1.54
N PRO A 111 7.85 -1.14 1.00
CA PRO A 111 8.60 -0.37 0.02
C PRO A 111 10.06 -0.09 0.41
N ALA A 112 10.29 0.39 1.63
CA ALA A 112 11.64 0.68 2.12
C ALA A 112 12.53 -0.56 2.20
N TYR A 113 11.98 -1.70 2.63
CA TYR A 113 12.73 -2.95 2.64
C TYR A 113 13.10 -3.43 1.23
N HIS A 114 12.18 -3.34 0.26
CA HIS A 114 12.49 -3.67 -1.13
C HIS A 114 13.57 -2.74 -1.71
N MET A 115 13.52 -1.45 -1.38
CA MET A 115 14.57 -0.51 -1.77
C MET A 115 15.93 -0.88 -1.15
N ALA A 116 15.94 -1.35 0.10
CA ALA A 116 17.15 -1.81 0.79
C ALA A 116 17.86 -2.93 0.02
N MET A 117 17.11 -3.86 -0.56
CA MET A 117 17.67 -4.97 -1.36
C MET A 117 18.33 -4.51 -2.68
N GLU A 118 18.09 -3.28 -3.09
CA GLU A 118 18.66 -2.68 -4.29
C GLU A 118 19.80 -1.69 -3.97
N MET A 119 20.03 -1.38 -2.68
CA MET A 119 21.05 -0.42 -2.26
C MET A 119 22.48 -0.97 -2.43
N PRO A 120 23.47 -0.10 -2.57
CA PRO A 120 24.88 -0.49 -2.50
C PRO A 120 25.23 -1.13 -1.15
N ALA A 121 26.23 -2.03 -1.18
CA ALA A 121 26.73 -2.69 0.02
C ALA A 121 27.14 -1.69 1.12
N GLY A 122 26.70 -1.95 2.35
CA GLY A 122 26.91 -1.10 3.52
C GLY A 122 25.90 0.05 3.68
N LEU A 123 25.00 0.25 2.70
CA LEU A 123 23.98 1.31 2.75
C LEU A 123 22.55 0.76 2.70
N GLU A 124 22.39 -0.56 2.80
CA GLU A 124 21.11 -1.25 2.68
C GLU A 124 20.08 -0.77 3.72
N ALA A 125 20.55 -0.38 4.89
CA ALA A 125 19.68 0.05 5.98
C ALA A 125 19.06 1.45 5.77
N LEU A 126 19.61 2.32 4.93
CA LEU A 126 19.17 3.71 4.78
C LEU A 126 17.67 3.89 4.50
N PRO A 127 17.07 3.22 3.51
CA PRO A 127 15.63 3.38 3.25
C PRO A 127 14.77 2.96 4.44
N VAL A 128 15.16 1.88 5.12
CA VAL A 128 14.47 1.36 6.30
C VAL A 128 14.61 2.33 7.48
N PHE A 129 15.81 2.85 7.73
CA PHE A 129 16.06 3.82 8.80
C PHE A 129 15.23 5.10 8.63
N LYS A 130 15.07 5.58 7.40
CA LYS A 130 14.20 6.71 7.09
C LYS A 130 12.76 6.49 7.57
N VAL A 131 12.20 5.33 7.26
CA VAL A 131 10.83 4.99 7.65
C VAL A 131 10.74 4.78 9.17
N LEU A 132 11.68 4.04 9.77
CA LEU A 132 11.70 3.79 11.21
C LEU A 132 11.87 5.08 12.03
N TYR A 133 12.74 6.00 11.57
CA TYR A 133 12.92 7.31 12.21
C TYR A 133 11.60 8.09 12.28
N ARG A 134 10.92 8.20 11.14
CA ARG A 134 9.63 8.91 11.08
C ARG A 134 8.52 8.20 11.87
N ASN A 135 8.50 6.88 11.81
CA ASN A 135 7.55 6.05 12.56
C ASN A 135 7.72 6.24 14.08
N THR A 136 8.95 6.10 14.59
CA THR A 136 9.25 6.27 16.01
C THR A 136 8.98 7.69 16.48
N ASN A 137 9.37 8.71 15.69
CA ASN A 137 9.02 10.09 16.00
C ASN A 137 7.51 10.27 16.19
N ARG A 138 6.70 9.72 15.26
CA ARG A 138 5.25 9.81 15.36
C ARG A 138 4.68 9.03 16.55
N ILE A 139 5.23 7.87 16.86
CA ILE A 139 4.86 7.09 18.05
C ILE A 139 5.06 7.93 19.32
N HIS A 140 6.18 8.63 19.45
CA HIS A 140 6.46 9.50 20.58
C HIS A 140 5.51 10.70 20.64
N GLU A 141 5.25 11.37 19.53
CA GLU A 141 4.27 12.47 19.44
C GLU A 141 2.86 12.01 19.85
N HIS A 142 2.51 10.77 19.58
CA HIS A 142 1.20 10.18 19.92
C HIS A 142 1.10 9.76 21.39
N GLY A 143 2.21 9.69 22.12
CA GLY A 143 2.27 9.34 23.55
C GLY A 143 2.94 7.99 23.85
N GLY A 144 3.54 7.34 22.87
CA GLY A 144 4.27 6.08 23.02
C GLY A 144 3.39 4.93 23.55
N ARG A 145 3.95 4.11 24.44
CA ARG A 145 3.25 2.95 25.03
C ARG A 145 1.97 3.30 25.79
N LYS A 146 1.82 4.54 26.25
CA LYS A 146 0.64 4.96 27.01
C LYS A 146 -0.60 5.18 26.15
N SER A 147 -0.43 5.25 24.85
CA SER A 147 -1.47 5.57 23.87
C SER A 147 -1.69 4.45 22.85
N GLU A 148 -1.41 3.20 23.23
CA GLU A 148 -1.64 2.03 22.36
C GLU A 148 -3.13 1.87 22.05
N VAL A 149 -3.44 1.62 20.78
CA VAL A 149 -4.80 1.50 20.25
C VAL A 149 -5.22 0.05 20.05
N LEU A 150 -4.28 -0.82 19.62
CA LEU A 150 -4.59 -2.24 19.46
C LEU A 150 -4.35 -3.00 20.75
N HIS A 151 -5.41 -3.64 21.24
CA HIS A 151 -5.42 -4.56 22.37
C HIS A 151 -5.85 -5.95 21.94
N PRO A 152 -5.62 -7.00 22.73
CA PRO A 152 -6.19 -8.33 22.49
C PRO A 152 -7.70 -8.26 22.26
N VAL A 153 -8.22 -9.03 21.31
CA VAL A 153 -9.63 -9.08 20.97
C VAL A 153 -10.14 -10.52 20.99
N GLN A 154 -11.32 -10.74 21.57
CA GLN A 154 -11.96 -12.04 21.55
C GLN A 154 -12.78 -12.22 20.26
N PRO A 155 -12.62 -13.34 19.55
CA PRO A 155 -13.38 -13.60 18.33
C PRO A 155 -14.88 -13.74 18.62
N LEU A 156 -15.71 -13.12 17.76
CA LEU A 156 -17.15 -13.34 17.78
C LEU A 156 -17.50 -14.67 17.13
N ALA A 157 -18.54 -15.34 17.61
CA ALA A 157 -19.07 -16.52 16.92
C ALA A 157 -19.65 -16.12 15.55
N VAL A 158 -19.06 -16.64 14.47
CA VAL A 158 -19.53 -16.38 13.10
C VAL A 158 -20.76 -17.26 12.84
N THR A 159 -21.82 -16.67 12.31
CA THR A 159 -23.05 -17.38 11.95
C THR A 159 -22.78 -18.34 10.79
N GLU A 160 -23.04 -19.62 10.97
CA GLU A 160 -22.90 -20.62 9.92
C GLU A 160 -23.76 -20.28 8.69
N GLY A 161 -23.22 -20.55 7.50
CA GLY A 161 -23.90 -20.36 6.22
C GLY A 161 -23.87 -18.93 5.67
N ARG A 162 -23.27 -17.95 6.39
CA ARG A 162 -23.07 -16.60 5.88
C ARG A 162 -21.64 -16.38 5.38
N VAL A 163 -21.50 -15.54 4.34
CA VAL A 163 -20.19 -15.14 3.81
C VAL A 163 -19.49 -14.22 4.82
N GLY A 164 -18.32 -14.65 5.32
CA GLY A 164 -17.59 -13.93 6.37
C GLY A 164 -17.25 -12.48 5.97
N GLY A 165 -16.89 -12.23 4.71
CA GLY A 165 -16.61 -10.88 4.20
C GLY A 165 -17.83 -9.97 4.25
N GLU A 166 -19.05 -10.47 4.02
CA GLU A 166 -20.29 -9.70 4.14
C GLU A 166 -20.61 -9.35 5.61
N LEU A 167 -20.36 -10.29 6.53
CA LEU A 167 -20.52 -10.03 7.98
C LEU A 167 -19.60 -8.89 8.44
N LEU A 168 -18.34 -8.93 8.01
CA LEU A 168 -17.36 -7.88 8.31
C LEU A 168 -17.80 -6.53 7.73
N GLN A 169 -18.22 -6.52 6.46
CA GLN A 169 -18.70 -5.34 5.76
C GLN A 169 -19.92 -4.73 6.47
N GLU A 170 -20.88 -5.54 6.93
CA GLU A 170 -22.04 -5.09 7.68
C GLU A 170 -21.66 -4.44 9.02
N ALA A 171 -20.74 -5.05 9.78
CA ALA A 171 -20.26 -4.50 11.04
C ALA A 171 -19.60 -3.12 10.82
N MET A 172 -18.81 -2.98 9.77
CA MET A 172 -18.17 -1.73 9.41
C MET A 172 -19.17 -0.67 8.99
N ARG A 173 -20.14 -0.99 8.12
CA ARG A 173 -21.21 -0.05 7.70
C ARG A 173 -22.05 0.43 8.88
N ARG A 174 -22.19 -0.39 9.94
CA ARG A 174 -22.81 0.05 11.21
C ARG A 174 -21.91 0.91 12.08
N LYS A 175 -20.63 1.11 11.69
CA LYS A 175 -19.63 1.85 12.45
C LYS A 175 -19.34 1.23 13.83
N ASP A 176 -19.54 -0.07 13.94
CA ASP A 176 -19.33 -0.81 15.19
C ASP A 176 -17.91 -1.39 15.20
N MET A 177 -16.98 -0.65 15.81
CA MET A 177 -15.58 -1.03 15.88
C MET A 177 -15.39 -2.37 16.58
N ASN A 178 -16.06 -2.58 17.71
CA ASN A 178 -15.90 -3.82 18.48
C ASN A 178 -16.42 -5.03 17.69
N ALA A 179 -17.61 -4.93 17.09
CA ALA A 179 -18.15 -6.01 16.28
C ALA A 179 -17.28 -6.27 15.05
N ALA A 180 -16.72 -5.24 14.40
CA ALA A 180 -15.84 -5.40 13.25
C ALA A 180 -14.54 -6.13 13.63
N GLU A 181 -13.88 -5.71 14.72
CA GLU A 181 -12.65 -6.35 15.20
C GLU A 181 -12.88 -7.80 15.67
N GLN A 182 -13.94 -8.06 16.42
CA GLN A 182 -14.30 -9.41 16.88
C GLN A 182 -14.68 -10.33 15.71
N THR A 183 -15.41 -9.80 14.72
CA THR A 183 -15.71 -10.54 13.48
C THR A 183 -14.44 -10.84 12.73
N PHE A 184 -13.56 -9.87 12.55
CA PHE A 184 -12.30 -10.07 11.85
C PHE A 184 -11.38 -11.06 12.59
N ALA A 185 -11.32 -11.01 13.91
CA ALA A 185 -10.56 -11.97 14.72
C ALA A 185 -11.05 -13.42 14.47
N ALA A 186 -12.36 -13.62 14.37
CA ALA A 186 -12.91 -14.94 14.04
C ALA A 186 -12.56 -15.38 12.61
N LEU A 187 -12.60 -14.47 11.64
CA LEU A 187 -12.27 -14.75 10.24
C LEU A 187 -10.76 -14.96 10.02
N ALA A 188 -9.92 -14.32 10.82
CA ALA A 188 -8.47 -14.43 10.77
C ALA A 188 -7.93 -15.65 11.53
N ALA A 189 -8.78 -16.44 12.17
CA ALA A 189 -8.40 -17.70 12.82
C ALA A 189 -8.00 -18.80 11.81
N GLY A 190 -8.37 -18.65 10.54
CA GLY A 190 -8.00 -19.51 9.43
C GLY A 190 -6.75 -19.04 8.67
N PRO A 191 -6.59 -19.51 7.41
CA PRO A 191 -5.49 -19.08 6.56
C PRO A 191 -5.47 -17.55 6.37
N PRO A 192 -4.30 -16.91 6.40
CA PRO A 192 -4.16 -15.47 6.16
C PRO A 192 -4.76 -15.00 4.82
N GLU A 193 -4.73 -15.84 3.80
CA GLU A 193 -5.34 -15.60 2.50
C GLU A 193 -6.86 -15.42 2.60
N ASP A 194 -7.51 -16.22 3.44
CA ASP A 194 -8.96 -16.12 3.67
C ASP A 194 -9.29 -14.85 4.45
N ALA A 195 -8.50 -14.52 5.48
CA ALA A 195 -8.64 -13.27 6.23
C ALA A 195 -8.52 -12.05 5.31
N PHE A 196 -7.53 -12.07 4.41
CA PHE A 196 -7.35 -11.01 3.41
C PHE A 196 -8.55 -10.93 2.45
N ASN A 197 -9.02 -12.07 1.94
CA ASN A 197 -10.19 -12.11 1.07
C ASN A 197 -11.46 -11.59 1.75
N HIS A 198 -11.67 -11.86 3.03
CA HIS A 198 -12.79 -11.34 3.79
C HIS A 198 -12.67 -9.82 4.01
N LEU A 199 -11.46 -9.32 4.28
CA LEU A 199 -11.20 -7.88 4.41
C LEU A 199 -11.52 -7.12 3.12
N LEU A 200 -11.25 -7.70 1.95
CA LEU A 200 -11.47 -7.03 0.66
C LEU A 200 -12.95 -6.65 0.42
N TYR A 201 -13.91 -7.36 1.00
CA TYR A 201 -15.34 -6.95 0.91
C TYR A 201 -15.55 -5.54 1.48
N ALA A 202 -14.90 -5.27 2.55
CA ALA A 202 -14.96 -4.00 3.24
C ALA A 202 -14.19 -2.90 2.50
N VAL A 203 -13.00 -3.22 1.99
CA VAL A 203 -12.19 -2.32 1.17
C VAL A 203 -12.97 -1.84 -0.06
N GLN A 204 -13.72 -2.75 -0.69
CA GLN A 204 -14.49 -2.52 -1.91
C GLN A 204 -15.70 -1.60 -1.75
N ASP A 205 -16.02 -1.16 -0.55
CA ASP A 205 -17.12 -0.22 -0.31
C ASP A 205 -16.81 1.21 -0.76
N HIS A 206 -15.53 1.55 -0.94
CA HIS A 206 -15.11 2.89 -1.30
C HIS A 206 -13.73 2.90 -1.96
N THR A 207 -13.48 3.87 -2.82
CA THR A 207 -12.26 4.02 -3.62
C THR A 207 -11.29 5.10 -3.10
N ASP A 208 -11.30 5.37 -1.78
CA ASP A 208 -10.28 6.21 -1.14
C ASP A 208 -8.91 5.54 -1.18
N VAL A 209 -7.86 6.30 -1.52
CA VAL A 209 -6.49 5.80 -1.69
C VAL A 209 -5.99 5.04 -0.46
N HIS A 210 -6.20 5.55 0.75
CA HIS A 210 -5.68 4.93 1.95
C HIS A 210 -6.43 3.64 2.31
N ARG A 211 -7.76 3.62 2.06
CA ARG A 211 -8.58 2.42 2.20
C ARG A 211 -8.12 1.28 1.29
N VAL A 212 -7.59 1.64 0.12
CA VAL A 212 -7.14 0.68 -0.91
C VAL A 212 -5.67 0.27 -0.69
N VAL A 213 -4.79 1.23 -0.45
CA VAL A 213 -3.34 0.97 -0.39
C VAL A 213 -2.94 0.34 0.93
N LEU A 214 -3.55 0.70 2.06
CA LEU A 214 -3.21 0.17 3.38
C LEU A 214 -3.33 -1.36 3.47
N PRO A 215 -4.46 -2.01 3.10
CA PRO A 215 -4.57 -3.46 3.16
C PRO A 215 -3.60 -4.16 2.21
N TYR A 216 -3.35 -3.61 1.02
CA TYR A 216 -2.38 -4.20 0.10
C TYR A 216 -0.96 -4.11 0.65
N ARG A 217 -0.52 -2.97 1.17
CA ARG A 217 0.82 -2.82 1.74
C ARG A 217 1.00 -3.62 3.03
N ALA A 218 -0.05 -3.79 3.84
CA ALA A 218 -0.04 -4.73 4.95
C ALA A 218 0.13 -6.18 4.47
N TRP A 219 -0.55 -6.58 3.40
CA TRP A 219 -0.39 -7.89 2.78
C TRP A 219 1.01 -8.12 2.20
N ASP A 220 1.56 -7.14 1.47
CA ASP A 220 2.94 -7.17 0.93
C ASP A 220 3.96 -7.33 2.07
N LEU A 221 3.78 -6.60 3.16
CA LEU A 221 4.62 -6.67 4.34
C LEU A 221 4.60 -8.06 5.01
N LEU A 222 3.44 -8.74 5.05
CA LEU A 222 3.34 -10.11 5.58
C LEU A 222 4.20 -11.11 4.80
N GLY A 223 4.43 -10.87 3.51
CA GLY A 223 5.36 -11.67 2.70
C GLY A 223 6.82 -11.55 3.18
N LEU A 224 7.16 -10.46 3.85
CA LEU A 224 8.50 -10.17 4.34
C LEU A 224 8.70 -10.60 5.80
N ILE A 225 7.75 -10.29 6.68
CA ILE A 225 7.94 -10.44 8.14
C ILE A 225 7.30 -11.71 8.72
N GLY A 226 6.45 -12.37 7.97
CA GLY A 226 5.75 -13.60 8.37
C GLY A 226 4.23 -13.43 8.40
N LYS A 227 3.53 -14.47 7.96
CA LYS A 227 2.06 -14.50 7.86
C LYS A 227 1.35 -14.69 9.19
N GLU A 228 2.07 -15.09 10.22
CA GLU A 228 1.59 -15.19 11.60
C GLU A 228 1.16 -13.83 12.16
N GLN A 229 1.65 -12.73 11.58
CA GLN A 229 1.27 -11.36 11.95
C GLN A 229 0.04 -10.83 11.19
N ALA A 230 -0.64 -11.68 10.42
CA ALA A 230 -1.74 -11.28 9.52
C ALA A 230 -2.90 -10.61 10.29
N HIS A 231 -3.29 -11.17 11.43
CA HIS A 231 -4.37 -10.59 12.23
C HIS A 231 -4.04 -9.15 12.63
N THR A 232 -2.87 -8.91 13.24
CA THR A 232 -2.45 -7.58 13.69
C THR A 232 -2.35 -6.58 12.53
N LEU A 233 -1.67 -6.93 11.45
CA LEU A 233 -1.42 -5.99 10.37
C LEU A 233 -2.67 -5.68 9.53
N LEU A 234 -3.47 -6.68 9.21
CA LEU A 234 -4.69 -6.50 8.43
C LEU A 234 -5.82 -5.83 9.25
N ARG A 235 -5.84 -6.04 10.57
CA ARG A 235 -6.80 -5.41 11.49
C ARG A 235 -6.74 -3.88 11.46
N GLN A 236 -5.57 -3.28 11.18
CA GLN A 236 -5.45 -1.84 10.98
C GLN A 236 -6.36 -1.35 9.85
N SER A 237 -6.46 -2.12 8.76
CA SER A 237 -7.34 -1.79 7.65
C SER A 237 -8.81 -1.94 8.01
N VAL A 238 -9.17 -2.90 8.88
CA VAL A 238 -10.54 -3.01 9.43
C VAL A 238 -10.90 -1.75 10.18
N ARG A 239 -10.05 -1.30 11.10
CA ARG A 239 -10.29 -0.09 11.91
C ARG A 239 -10.35 1.16 11.03
N TYR A 240 -9.41 1.30 10.08
CA TYR A 240 -9.44 2.37 9.10
C TYR A 240 -10.78 2.45 8.37
N CYS A 241 -11.27 1.32 7.86
CA CYS A 241 -12.53 1.27 7.15
C CYS A 241 -13.74 1.66 8.03
N VAL A 242 -13.78 1.21 9.30
CA VAL A 242 -14.83 1.61 10.26
C VAL A 242 -14.80 3.12 10.50
N LYS A 243 -13.63 3.70 10.70
CA LYS A 243 -13.46 5.15 10.90
C LYS A 243 -13.88 5.95 9.66
N ALA A 244 -13.51 5.47 8.48
CA ALA A 244 -13.86 6.11 7.21
C ALA A 244 -15.37 6.24 7.00
N GLU A 245 -16.18 5.30 7.52
CA GLU A 245 -17.65 5.38 7.49
C GLU A 245 -18.23 6.59 8.25
N SER A 246 -17.43 7.20 9.12
CA SER A 246 -17.85 8.34 9.93
C SER A 246 -17.42 9.70 9.36
N TRP A 247 -16.65 9.72 8.28
CA TRP A 247 -16.18 10.97 7.69
C TRP A 247 -17.29 11.74 6.98
N SER A 248 -17.15 13.06 6.97
CA SER A 248 -18.03 13.92 6.19
C SER A 248 -17.90 13.57 4.71
N GLY A 249 -18.99 13.27 4.05
CA GLY A 249 -18.98 12.82 2.64
C GLY A 249 -19.15 11.32 2.45
N ALA A 250 -19.30 10.53 3.53
CA ALA A 250 -19.62 9.10 3.41
C ALA A 250 -20.83 8.80 2.50
N ALA A 251 -21.75 9.74 2.33
CA ALA A 251 -22.86 9.62 1.40
C ALA A 251 -22.42 9.57 -0.08
N SER A 252 -21.26 10.16 -0.44
CA SER A 252 -20.70 10.10 -1.80
C SER A 252 -20.15 8.72 -2.15
N TYR A 253 -19.99 7.84 -1.18
CA TYR A 253 -19.51 6.47 -1.35
C TYR A 253 -20.61 5.48 -1.79
N GLY A 254 -21.81 5.95 -1.97
CA GLY A 254 -22.96 5.11 -2.34
C GLY A 254 -22.82 4.45 -3.71
N GLU A 255 -22.16 5.09 -4.66
CA GLU A 255 -22.08 4.58 -6.03
C GLU A 255 -21.27 3.27 -6.15
N PRO A 256 -20.02 3.14 -5.64
CA PRO A 256 -19.30 1.87 -5.66
C PRO A 256 -20.06 0.72 -4.98
N ARG A 257 -20.75 0.98 -3.86
CA ARG A 257 -21.54 -0.03 -3.12
C ARG A 257 -22.71 -0.60 -3.89
N GLN A 258 -23.33 0.21 -4.75
CA GLN A 258 -24.45 -0.21 -5.58
C GLN A 258 -23.97 -0.71 -6.94
N LEU A 259 -22.97 -0.07 -7.50
CA LEU A 259 -22.46 -0.35 -8.84
C LEU A 259 -21.75 -1.71 -8.91
N LEU A 260 -20.88 -2.05 -7.94
CA LEU A 260 -20.11 -3.28 -7.98
C LEU A 260 -20.99 -4.54 -7.98
N PRO A 261 -21.93 -4.74 -7.03
CA PRO A 261 -22.81 -5.91 -7.05
C PRO A 261 -23.61 -6.02 -8.35
N LYS A 262 -24.14 -4.88 -8.82
CA LYS A 262 -24.88 -4.80 -10.07
C LYS A 262 -24.06 -5.27 -11.27
N LEU A 263 -22.82 -4.79 -11.43
CA LEU A 263 -21.96 -5.17 -12.54
C LEU A 263 -21.53 -6.65 -12.45
N LEU A 264 -21.24 -7.17 -11.24
CA LEU A 264 -20.92 -8.57 -11.04
C LEU A 264 -22.08 -9.50 -11.47
N GLU A 265 -23.31 -9.10 -11.20
CA GLU A 265 -24.53 -9.83 -11.57
C GLU A 265 -24.85 -9.69 -13.07
N GLU A 266 -24.94 -8.46 -13.60
CA GLU A 266 -25.27 -8.18 -15.00
C GLU A 266 -24.33 -8.87 -15.99
N HIS A 267 -23.03 -8.90 -15.66
CA HIS A 267 -22.00 -9.56 -16.48
C HIS A 267 -21.78 -11.03 -16.11
N GLN A 268 -22.58 -11.60 -15.19
CA GLN A 268 -22.51 -13.00 -14.75
C GLN A 268 -21.09 -13.42 -14.33
N LEU A 269 -20.39 -12.54 -13.57
CA LEU A 269 -19.02 -12.78 -13.14
C LEU A 269 -18.94 -13.65 -11.88
N LEU A 270 -20.01 -13.72 -11.07
CA LEU A 270 -20.06 -14.58 -9.88
C LEU A 270 -20.07 -16.05 -10.30
N GLY A 271 -19.14 -16.83 -9.70
CA GLY A 271 -18.98 -18.26 -10.02
C GLY A 271 -18.25 -18.58 -11.32
N ARG A 272 -17.83 -17.56 -12.08
CA ARG A 272 -17.08 -17.71 -13.33
C ARG A 272 -15.58 -17.68 -13.08
N ALA A 273 -14.81 -18.55 -13.75
CA ALA A 273 -13.35 -18.50 -13.70
C ALA A 273 -12.82 -17.27 -14.46
N PRO A 274 -11.69 -16.68 -14.02
CA PRO A 274 -11.02 -15.62 -14.77
C PRO A 274 -10.67 -16.06 -16.20
N GLY A 275 -10.86 -15.16 -17.16
CA GLY A 275 -10.52 -15.43 -18.55
C GLY A 275 -9.01 -15.47 -18.78
N GLY A 276 -8.61 -16.14 -19.87
CA GLY A 276 -7.21 -16.27 -20.28
C GLY A 276 -6.88 -15.62 -21.62
N ARG A 277 -7.83 -14.89 -22.24
CA ARG A 277 -7.59 -14.23 -23.53
C ARG A 277 -6.62 -13.06 -23.36
N LYS A 278 -5.43 -13.22 -23.91
CA LYS A 278 -4.39 -12.18 -23.89
C LYS A 278 -4.72 -11.05 -24.85
N ALA A 279 -4.44 -9.83 -24.42
CA ALA A 279 -4.61 -8.64 -25.23
C ALA A 279 -3.34 -8.31 -26.03
N GLU A 280 -3.54 -7.79 -27.24
CA GLU A 280 -2.49 -7.15 -28.03
C GLU A 280 -2.14 -5.76 -27.48
N ASP A 281 -0.95 -5.23 -27.80
CA ASP A 281 -0.50 -3.91 -27.34
C ASP A 281 -1.49 -2.80 -27.69
N VAL A 282 -2.04 -2.84 -28.90
CA VAL A 282 -3.04 -1.86 -29.36
C VAL A 282 -4.30 -1.89 -28.49
N TRP A 283 -4.76 -3.08 -28.11
CA TRP A 283 -5.94 -3.20 -27.24
C TRP A 283 -5.68 -2.59 -25.86
N VAL A 284 -4.53 -2.90 -25.25
CA VAL A 284 -4.19 -2.38 -23.90
C VAL A 284 -4.08 -0.87 -23.93
N ASP A 285 -3.41 -0.29 -24.93
CA ASP A 285 -3.31 1.17 -25.05
C ASP A 285 -4.68 1.82 -25.25
N GLN A 286 -5.49 1.31 -26.17
CA GLN A 286 -6.84 1.81 -26.43
C GLN A 286 -7.75 1.67 -25.20
N PHE A 287 -7.67 0.54 -24.50
CA PHE A 287 -8.46 0.31 -23.31
C PHE A 287 -8.04 1.25 -22.18
N SER A 288 -6.74 1.48 -21.97
CA SER A 288 -6.25 2.47 -21.03
C SER A 288 -6.77 3.89 -21.31
N GLN A 289 -6.81 4.28 -22.60
CA GLN A 289 -7.39 5.56 -23.03
C GLN A 289 -8.90 5.61 -22.81
N THR A 290 -9.60 4.51 -23.02
CA THR A 290 -11.06 4.41 -22.75
C THR A 290 -11.33 4.62 -21.27
N LEU A 291 -10.62 3.91 -20.38
CA LEU A 291 -10.76 4.08 -18.93
C LEU A 291 -10.47 5.52 -18.49
N PHE A 292 -9.38 6.09 -18.99
CA PHE A 292 -8.98 7.45 -18.65
C PHE A 292 -10.01 8.51 -19.08
N LYS A 293 -10.68 8.34 -20.21
CA LYS A 293 -11.63 9.31 -20.76
C LYS A 293 -13.06 9.15 -20.24
N SER A 294 -13.39 7.99 -19.70
CA SER A 294 -14.74 7.63 -19.24
C SER A 294 -15.15 8.34 -17.95
N THR A 295 -16.44 8.34 -17.65
CA THR A 295 -16.93 8.57 -16.28
C THR A 295 -16.60 7.35 -15.41
N PRO A 296 -16.59 7.49 -14.07
CA PRO A 296 -16.30 6.37 -13.18
C PRO A 296 -17.15 5.13 -13.44
N SER A 297 -18.47 5.29 -13.54
CA SER A 297 -19.39 4.18 -13.81
C SER A 297 -19.16 3.55 -15.19
N GLN A 298 -18.85 4.35 -16.22
CA GLN A 298 -18.52 3.83 -17.56
C GLN A 298 -17.19 3.05 -17.56
N ALA A 299 -16.17 3.53 -16.84
CA ALA A 299 -14.89 2.82 -16.72
C ALA A 299 -15.07 1.47 -16.01
N ALA A 300 -15.84 1.45 -14.92
CA ALA A 300 -16.19 0.22 -14.22
C ALA A 300 -16.95 -0.78 -15.11
N ALA A 301 -17.95 -0.29 -15.86
CA ALA A 301 -18.74 -1.13 -16.79
C ALA A 301 -17.87 -1.67 -17.93
N ALA A 302 -16.94 -0.88 -18.47
CA ALA A 302 -16.00 -1.32 -19.49
C ALA A 302 -15.07 -2.43 -18.96
N ALA A 303 -14.58 -2.32 -17.71
CA ALA A 303 -13.78 -3.36 -17.09
C ALA A 303 -14.59 -4.65 -16.85
N ALA A 304 -15.85 -4.53 -16.39
CA ALA A 304 -16.74 -5.68 -16.21
C ALA A 304 -17.04 -6.39 -17.54
N ALA A 305 -17.29 -5.64 -18.61
CA ALA A 305 -17.50 -6.17 -19.94
C ALA A 305 -16.26 -6.92 -20.47
N ALA A 306 -15.06 -6.34 -20.34
CA ALA A 306 -13.82 -6.97 -20.74
C ALA A 306 -13.56 -8.29 -19.98
N LEU A 307 -13.86 -8.33 -18.68
CA LEU A 307 -13.80 -9.55 -17.86
C LEU A 307 -14.80 -10.61 -18.35
N ALA A 308 -16.05 -10.19 -18.67
CA ALA A 308 -17.10 -11.07 -19.17
C ALA A 308 -16.75 -11.65 -20.56
N GLU A 309 -16.07 -10.87 -21.40
CA GLU A 309 -15.52 -11.33 -22.68
C GLU A 309 -14.35 -12.30 -22.55
N GLY A 310 -13.85 -12.54 -21.34
CA GLY A 310 -12.78 -13.49 -21.05
C GLY A 310 -11.38 -12.90 -21.24
N MET A 311 -11.21 -11.59 -21.25
CA MET A 311 -9.90 -10.96 -21.24
C MET A 311 -9.12 -11.30 -19.97
N ALA A 312 -7.81 -11.47 -20.10
CA ALA A 312 -6.96 -11.81 -18.99
C ALA A 312 -6.94 -10.68 -17.94
N PRO A 313 -7.18 -10.96 -16.64
CA PRO A 313 -7.14 -9.95 -15.57
C PRO A 313 -5.84 -9.14 -15.54
N ALA A 314 -4.71 -9.76 -15.89
CA ALA A 314 -3.41 -9.10 -15.93
C ALA A 314 -3.36 -7.95 -16.95
N ASP A 315 -3.96 -8.13 -18.13
CA ASP A 315 -3.98 -7.12 -19.21
C ASP A 315 -4.94 -5.97 -18.88
N ILE A 316 -6.08 -6.28 -18.23
CA ILE A 316 -7.01 -5.26 -17.72
C ILE A 316 -6.32 -4.43 -16.61
N GLY A 317 -5.63 -5.09 -15.66
CA GLY A 317 -4.87 -4.42 -14.61
C GLY A 317 -3.76 -3.53 -15.18
N GLU A 318 -3.07 -3.98 -16.22
CA GLU A 318 -2.07 -3.17 -16.92
C GLU A 318 -2.68 -1.91 -17.55
N ALA A 319 -3.82 -2.04 -18.22
CA ALA A 319 -4.52 -0.88 -18.79
C ALA A 319 -4.97 0.12 -17.72
N ILE A 320 -5.42 -0.36 -16.54
CA ILE A 320 -5.79 0.49 -15.41
C ILE A 320 -4.58 1.29 -14.91
N THR A 321 -3.42 0.64 -14.73
CA THR A 321 -2.21 1.35 -14.24
C THR A 321 -1.65 2.32 -15.27
N LEU A 322 -1.74 2.02 -16.56
CA LEU A 322 -1.40 2.95 -17.64
C LEU A 322 -2.37 4.15 -17.69
N ALA A 323 -3.65 3.94 -17.42
CA ALA A 323 -4.63 5.04 -17.31
C ALA A 323 -4.33 5.94 -16.10
N ALA A 324 -4.02 5.36 -14.94
CA ALA A 324 -3.60 6.12 -13.74
C ALA A 324 -2.33 6.93 -13.99
N ASN A 325 -1.36 6.36 -14.71
CA ASN A 325 -0.11 7.03 -15.05
C ASN A 325 -0.33 8.31 -15.87
N GLN A 326 -1.40 8.39 -16.68
CA GLN A 326 -1.76 9.60 -17.41
C GLN A 326 -2.05 10.79 -16.48
N LEU A 327 -2.54 10.54 -15.25
CA LEU A 327 -2.80 11.62 -14.30
C LEU A 327 -1.50 12.32 -13.88
N ILE A 328 -0.39 11.58 -13.78
CA ILE A 328 0.91 12.22 -13.53
C ILE A 328 1.44 12.89 -14.79
N LEU A 329 1.43 12.20 -15.92
CA LEU A 329 2.06 12.71 -17.13
C LEU A 329 1.35 13.94 -17.72
N ARG A 330 0.06 14.10 -17.49
CA ARG A 330 -0.76 15.22 -17.99
C ARG A 330 -0.95 16.35 -16.99
N ASP A 331 -0.77 16.11 -15.68
CA ASP A 331 -1.03 17.14 -14.66
C ASP A 331 -0.16 18.37 -14.88
N MET A 332 -0.77 19.54 -14.92
CA MET A 332 -0.04 20.83 -14.99
C MET A 332 0.59 21.21 -13.64
N GLY A 333 0.40 20.42 -12.62
CA GLY A 333 0.88 20.63 -11.27
C GLY A 333 0.00 21.56 -10.43
N ARG A 334 0.49 21.91 -9.25
CA ARG A 334 -0.23 22.77 -8.29
C ARG A 334 -0.60 24.10 -8.91
N ARG A 335 -1.80 24.55 -8.64
CA ARG A 335 -2.24 25.89 -8.99
C ARG A 335 -1.66 26.90 -8.00
N PRO A 336 -1.56 28.20 -8.35
CA PRO A 336 -1.01 29.23 -7.45
C PRO A 336 -1.67 29.25 -6.05
N GLN A 337 -2.98 29.04 -5.98
CA GLN A 337 -3.71 28.99 -4.70
C GLN A 337 -3.48 27.70 -3.89
N GLU A 338 -2.83 26.70 -4.46
CA GLU A 338 -2.46 25.44 -3.81
C GLU A 338 -1.00 25.43 -3.34
N GLU A 339 -0.32 26.56 -3.49
CA GLU A 339 1.06 26.68 -3.03
C GLU A 339 1.17 26.50 -1.52
N VAL A 340 2.11 25.68 -1.11
CA VAL A 340 2.52 25.53 0.30
C VAL A 340 4.05 25.46 0.36
N ALA A 341 4.60 25.67 1.54
CA ALA A 341 6.04 25.67 1.75
C ALA A 341 6.72 24.48 1.08
N GLY A 342 7.61 24.76 0.13
CA GLY A 342 8.36 23.79 -0.64
C GLY A 342 7.55 23.01 -1.69
N LYS A 343 6.30 23.37 -1.98
CA LYS A 343 5.49 22.80 -3.07
C LYS A 343 4.95 23.94 -3.93
N PRO A 344 5.79 24.52 -4.80
CA PRO A 344 5.43 25.68 -5.61
C PRO A 344 4.40 25.36 -6.68
N PRO A 345 3.78 26.36 -7.30
CA PRO A 345 2.93 26.17 -8.48
C PRO A 345 3.67 25.38 -9.57
N GLY A 346 2.93 24.50 -10.26
CA GLY A 346 3.49 23.61 -11.28
C GLY A 346 4.15 22.34 -10.73
N SER A 347 4.30 22.19 -9.42
CA SER A 347 4.87 20.97 -8.83
C SER A 347 3.89 19.81 -8.81
N VAL A 348 4.40 18.59 -9.04
CA VAL A 348 3.67 17.31 -8.92
C VAL A 348 4.39 16.43 -7.92
N HIS A 349 4.01 16.54 -6.67
CA HIS A 349 4.61 15.84 -5.55
C HIS A 349 3.99 14.45 -5.30
N GLY A 350 4.58 13.68 -4.40
CA GLY A 350 4.08 12.40 -3.93
C GLY A 350 2.69 12.45 -3.30
N ASP A 351 2.27 13.59 -2.78
CA ASP A 351 0.90 13.82 -2.29
C ASP A 351 -0.09 14.29 -3.37
N SER A 352 0.32 14.32 -4.65
CA SER A 352 -0.57 14.65 -5.76
C SER A 352 -1.58 13.53 -6.02
N ILE A 353 -2.74 13.91 -6.54
CA ILE A 353 -3.78 12.93 -6.87
C ILE A 353 -3.31 11.91 -7.91
N GLY A 354 -2.42 12.29 -8.83
CA GLY A 354 -1.85 11.39 -9.82
C GLY A 354 -0.96 10.29 -9.21
N VAL A 355 -0.16 10.61 -8.18
CA VAL A 355 0.63 9.61 -7.44
C VAL A 355 -0.30 8.70 -6.65
N HIS A 356 -1.30 9.24 -5.96
CA HIS A 356 -2.31 8.46 -5.25
C HIS A 356 -3.10 7.53 -6.19
N ALA A 357 -3.46 8.00 -7.38
CA ALA A 357 -4.12 7.17 -8.39
C ALA A 357 -3.24 6.00 -8.87
N CYS A 358 -1.93 6.24 -9.07
CA CYS A 358 -0.98 5.19 -9.41
C CYS A 358 -0.81 4.17 -8.28
N ASP A 359 -0.68 4.62 -7.02
CA ASP A 359 -0.59 3.75 -5.86
C ASP A 359 -1.86 2.90 -5.69
N SER A 360 -3.04 3.50 -5.89
CA SER A 360 -4.33 2.80 -5.84
C SER A 360 -4.47 1.78 -6.98
N ALA A 361 -4.14 2.16 -8.22
CA ALA A 361 -4.20 1.27 -9.37
C ALA A 361 -3.27 0.06 -9.21
N ASN A 362 -2.05 0.28 -8.69
CA ASN A 362 -1.11 -0.78 -8.32
C ASN A 362 -1.70 -1.69 -7.23
N ALA A 363 -2.28 -1.10 -6.18
CA ALA A 363 -2.89 -1.88 -5.09
C ALA A 363 -4.07 -2.73 -5.61
N TRP A 364 -4.99 -2.16 -6.40
CA TRP A 364 -6.09 -2.90 -7.02
C TRP A 364 -5.60 -4.05 -7.91
N ARG A 365 -4.59 -3.81 -8.74
CA ARG A 365 -3.98 -4.84 -9.59
C ARG A 365 -3.40 -5.98 -8.76
N ASN A 366 -2.70 -5.67 -7.68
CA ASN A 366 -2.09 -6.68 -6.82
C ASN A 366 -3.12 -7.39 -5.93
N MET A 367 -4.16 -6.71 -5.45
CA MET A 367 -5.30 -7.34 -4.78
C MET A 367 -6.06 -8.27 -5.71
N ALA A 368 -6.18 -7.94 -7.01
CA ALA A 368 -6.74 -8.85 -8.00
C ALA A 368 -5.92 -10.14 -8.18
N ARG A 369 -4.60 -10.06 -8.02
CA ARG A 369 -3.70 -11.24 -8.09
C ARG A 369 -3.75 -12.10 -6.83
N ALA A 370 -3.81 -11.47 -5.66
CA ALA A 370 -3.79 -12.14 -4.36
C ALA A 370 -5.16 -12.64 -3.91
N GLY A 371 -6.23 -12.03 -4.42
CA GLY A 371 -7.60 -12.34 -4.05
C GLY A 371 -8.18 -13.57 -4.77
N ASN A 372 -9.26 -14.09 -4.20
CA ASN A 372 -10.07 -15.10 -4.88
C ASN A 372 -10.73 -14.52 -6.16
N THR A 373 -11.38 -15.37 -6.95
CA THR A 373 -11.98 -14.98 -8.23
C THR A 373 -12.94 -13.79 -8.12
N ARG A 374 -13.84 -13.78 -7.12
CA ARG A 374 -14.75 -12.65 -6.91
C ARG A 374 -13.99 -11.36 -6.63
N ASN A 375 -13.00 -11.41 -5.74
CA ASN A 375 -12.19 -10.26 -5.37
C ASN A 375 -11.26 -9.81 -6.50
N CYS A 376 -10.79 -10.74 -7.36
CA CYS A 376 -10.08 -10.40 -8.59
C CYS A 376 -10.93 -9.49 -9.49
N PHE A 377 -12.16 -9.90 -9.78
CA PHE A 377 -13.06 -9.12 -10.62
C PHE A 377 -13.45 -7.78 -9.98
N ALA A 378 -13.81 -7.81 -8.70
CA ALA A 378 -14.18 -6.61 -7.96
C ALA A 378 -13.04 -5.58 -7.93
N SER A 379 -11.80 -6.02 -7.69
CA SER A 379 -10.63 -5.12 -7.66
C SER A 379 -10.36 -4.46 -9.01
N LEU A 380 -10.50 -5.18 -10.12
CA LEU A 380 -10.30 -4.59 -11.45
C LEU A 380 -11.43 -3.64 -11.85
N ILE A 381 -12.67 -3.96 -11.52
CA ILE A 381 -13.83 -3.09 -11.77
C ILE A 381 -13.67 -1.77 -10.99
N LEU A 382 -13.33 -1.85 -9.70
CA LEU A 382 -13.15 -0.68 -8.85
C LEU A 382 -11.86 0.09 -9.14
N GLY A 383 -10.79 -0.58 -9.56
CA GLY A 383 -9.58 0.08 -10.03
C GLY A 383 -9.84 0.95 -11.27
N ALA A 384 -10.63 0.46 -12.22
CA ALA A 384 -11.06 1.24 -13.39
C ALA A 384 -11.96 2.43 -12.97
N TYR A 385 -12.91 2.20 -12.04
CA TYR A 385 -13.75 3.24 -11.47
C TYR A 385 -12.90 4.36 -10.86
N GLN A 386 -11.96 3.99 -9.98
CA GLN A 386 -11.16 4.94 -9.21
C GLN A 386 -10.29 5.83 -10.09
N VAL A 387 -9.64 5.31 -11.12
CA VAL A 387 -8.81 6.13 -12.02
C VAL A 387 -9.62 7.24 -12.68
N ALA A 388 -10.85 6.93 -13.13
CA ALA A 388 -11.73 7.94 -13.72
C ALA A 388 -12.27 8.93 -12.66
N GLN A 389 -12.51 8.47 -11.43
CA GLN A 389 -12.90 9.32 -10.30
C GLN A 389 -11.76 10.28 -9.93
N ASP A 390 -10.54 9.79 -9.75
CA ASP A 390 -9.37 10.58 -9.38
C ASP A 390 -9.09 11.68 -10.42
N ARG A 391 -9.28 11.39 -11.72
CA ARG A 391 -9.18 12.40 -12.77
C ARG A 391 -10.20 13.51 -12.62
N ILE A 392 -11.45 13.17 -12.29
CA ILE A 392 -12.53 14.15 -12.10
C ILE A 392 -12.29 14.97 -10.84
N GLU A 393 -11.90 14.33 -9.74
CA GLU A 393 -11.63 14.99 -8.45
C GLU A 393 -10.43 15.94 -8.53
N ARG A 394 -9.38 15.57 -9.27
CA ARG A 394 -8.25 16.48 -9.52
C ARG A 394 -8.71 17.75 -10.23
N GLY A 395 -9.71 17.63 -11.10
CA GLY A 395 -10.19 18.72 -11.91
C GLY A 395 -9.13 19.20 -12.91
N GLY A 396 -9.52 20.11 -13.79
CA GLY A 396 -8.69 20.61 -14.86
C GLY A 396 -8.98 19.92 -16.20
N ASP A 397 -8.25 20.34 -17.23
CA ASP A 397 -8.53 19.93 -18.61
C ASP A 397 -7.67 18.74 -19.07
N PHE A 398 -7.66 17.69 -18.24
CA PHE A 398 -6.84 16.49 -18.48
C PHE A 398 -7.05 15.85 -19.85
N LEU A 399 -8.24 15.96 -20.42
CA LEU A 399 -8.52 15.35 -21.71
C LEU A 399 -7.83 16.07 -22.87
N ASN A 400 -7.52 17.35 -22.71
CA ASN A 400 -6.86 18.18 -23.71
C ASN A 400 -5.38 18.48 -23.36
N TRP A 401 -4.95 18.30 -22.11
CA TRP A 401 -3.54 18.46 -21.76
C TRP A 401 -2.69 17.38 -22.41
N GLU A 402 -1.58 17.81 -23.02
CA GLU A 402 -0.63 16.89 -23.64
C GLU A 402 0.20 16.16 -22.57
N PRO A 403 0.36 14.83 -22.65
CA PRO A 403 1.18 14.09 -21.69
C PRO A 403 2.67 14.40 -21.86
N LEU A 404 3.39 14.49 -20.76
CA LEU A 404 4.85 14.52 -20.77
C LEU A 404 5.43 13.15 -21.16
N PRO A 405 6.59 13.13 -21.86
CA PRO A 405 7.28 14.32 -22.38
C PRO A 405 6.63 14.81 -23.67
N VAL A 406 6.43 16.12 -23.78
CA VAL A 406 6.02 16.68 -25.07
C VAL A 406 7.17 16.66 -26.07
N ALA A 407 6.86 16.57 -27.35
CA ALA A 407 7.85 16.42 -28.43
C ALA A 407 8.93 17.54 -28.42
N TYR A 408 8.57 18.73 -28.00
CA TYR A 408 9.51 19.85 -27.88
C TYR A 408 10.68 19.55 -26.93
N HIS A 409 10.40 19.00 -25.74
CA HIS A 409 11.44 18.65 -24.76
C HIS A 409 12.35 17.52 -25.28
N VAL A 410 11.78 16.50 -25.90
CA VAL A 410 12.57 15.36 -26.43
C VAL A 410 13.48 15.81 -27.58
N LYS A 411 12.98 16.63 -28.50
CA LYS A 411 13.76 17.15 -29.66
C LYS A 411 14.91 18.05 -29.23
N GLY A 412 14.82 18.68 -28.07
CA GLY A 412 15.88 19.53 -27.51
C GLY A 412 17.08 18.74 -26.97
N LEU A 413 16.91 17.45 -26.69
CA LEU A 413 17.96 16.60 -26.12
C LEU A 413 19.01 16.24 -27.19
N ARG A 414 20.28 16.45 -26.87
CA ARG A 414 21.41 16.15 -27.75
C ARG A 414 22.19 14.91 -27.29
N SER A 415 22.11 14.59 -26.00
CA SER A 415 22.78 13.45 -25.41
C SER A 415 22.17 12.13 -25.91
N THR A 416 23.02 11.12 -26.18
CA THR A 416 22.62 9.78 -26.61
C THR A 416 23.27 8.68 -25.77
N GLY A 417 24.39 8.96 -25.12
CA GLY A 417 25.08 8.00 -24.27
C GLY A 417 24.41 7.85 -22.90
N PRO A 418 24.39 6.66 -22.30
CA PRO A 418 23.70 6.39 -21.05
C PRO A 418 24.21 7.27 -19.90
N ALA A 419 25.53 7.41 -19.74
CA ALA A 419 26.12 8.24 -18.67
C ALA A 419 25.81 9.73 -18.81
N SER A 420 25.79 10.26 -20.04
CA SER A 420 25.47 11.66 -20.29
C SER A 420 23.99 11.96 -20.05
N LEU A 421 23.08 11.04 -20.43
CA LEU A 421 21.66 11.17 -20.15
C LEU A 421 21.36 11.09 -18.65
N LEU A 422 22.00 10.16 -17.92
CA LEU A 422 21.80 10.07 -16.46
C LEU A 422 22.32 11.31 -15.74
N LYS A 423 23.46 11.86 -16.18
CA LYS A 423 23.96 13.14 -15.65
C LYS A 423 22.98 14.29 -15.93
N GLU A 424 22.46 14.39 -17.16
CA GLU A 424 21.47 15.40 -17.53
C GLU A 424 20.15 15.23 -16.73
N ALA A 425 19.71 13.99 -16.50
CA ALA A 425 18.56 13.70 -15.64
C ALA A 425 18.81 14.15 -14.19
N GLU A 426 20.01 13.88 -13.66
CA GLU A 426 20.38 14.34 -12.32
C GLU A 426 20.41 15.85 -12.19
N GLU A 427 20.97 16.55 -13.18
CA GLU A 427 20.95 18.02 -13.25
C GLU A 427 19.53 18.56 -13.31
N ALA A 428 18.65 17.93 -14.09
CA ALA A 428 17.24 18.29 -14.16
C ALA A 428 16.49 18.07 -12.84
N ILE A 429 16.77 16.97 -12.13
CA ILE A 429 16.22 16.70 -10.80
C ILE A 429 16.66 17.79 -9.82
N ARG A 430 17.95 18.09 -9.75
CA ARG A 430 18.50 19.12 -8.86
C ARG A 430 18.02 20.54 -9.19
N GLY A 431 17.62 20.77 -10.43
CA GLY A 431 17.02 22.03 -10.88
C GLY A 431 15.50 22.09 -10.75
N ASN A 432 14.83 21.06 -10.20
CA ASN A 432 13.36 20.91 -10.16
C ASN A 432 12.71 21.02 -11.57
N LEU A 433 13.45 20.64 -12.63
CA LEU A 433 13.01 20.73 -14.02
C LEU A 433 12.21 19.48 -14.42
N GLN A 434 11.00 19.35 -13.91
CA GLN A 434 10.15 18.15 -14.00
C GLN A 434 9.94 17.65 -15.44
N ALA A 435 9.61 18.55 -16.36
CA ALA A 435 9.36 18.19 -17.76
C ALA A 435 10.66 17.74 -18.46
N HIS A 436 11.79 18.32 -18.11
CA HIS A 436 13.10 17.95 -18.66
C HIS A 436 13.56 16.60 -18.10
N ALA A 437 13.45 16.37 -16.79
CA ALA A 437 13.75 15.07 -16.17
C ALA A 437 12.93 13.93 -16.81
N ALA A 438 11.62 14.15 -17.00
CA ALA A 438 10.74 13.22 -17.70
C ALA A 438 11.20 12.95 -19.14
N ALA A 439 11.57 13.99 -19.90
CA ALA A 439 12.03 13.86 -21.29
C ALA A 439 13.34 13.10 -21.40
N VAL A 440 14.30 13.37 -20.51
CA VAL A 440 15.60 12.68 -20.50
C VAL A 440 15.44 11.17 -20.19
N ILE A 441 14.64 10.83 -19.19
CA ILE A 441 14.39 9.41 -18.84
C ILE A 441 13.57 8.69 -19.92
N HIS A 442 12.62 9.37 -20.54
CA HIS A 442 11.94 8.84 -21.71
C HIS A 442 12.92 8.51 -22.84
N ARG A 443 13.79 9.47 -23.20
CA ARG A 443 14.82 9.31 -24.24
C ARG A 443 15.81 8.19 -23.91
N TYR A 444 16.17 8.06 -22.64
CA TYR A 444 17.01 6.97 -22.13
C TYR A 444 16.39 5.59 -22.46
N GLY A 445 15.08 5.48 -22.26
CA GLY A 445 14.32 4.27 -22.58
C GLY A 445 14.17 4.01 -24.07
N GLU A 446 13.89 5.06 -24.89
CA GLU A 446 13.80 4.95 -26.36
C GLU A 446 15.09 4.43 -26.98
N LEU A 447 16.25 4.79 -26.40
CA LEU A 447 17.55 4.34 -26.85
C LEU A 447 17.91 2.93 -26.36
N GLY A 448 17.05 2.27 -25.59
CA GLY A 448 17.23 0.91 -25.12
C GLY A 448 18.30 0.75 -24.01
N HIS A 449 18.60 1.80 -23.26
CA HIS A 449 19.56 1.72 -22.16
C HIS A 449 19.04 0.93 -20.96
N ASP A 450 19.95 0.45 -20.10
CA ASP A 450 19.61 -0.38 -18.95
C ASP A 450 18.78 0.40 -17.91
N PRO A 451 17.54 -0.02 -17.61
CA PRO A 451 16.70 0.66 -16.62
C PRO A 451 17.28 0.69 -15.21
N LYS A 452 18.17 -0.24 -14.84
CA LYS A 452 18.76 -0.35 -13.51
C LYS A 452 19.45 0.94 -13.07
N GLU A 453 20.21 1.56 -13.98
CA GLU A 453 20.92 2.80 -13.67
C GLU A 453 19.96 3.99 -13.48
N ALA A 454 18.87 4.04 -14.26
CA ALA A 454 17.83 5.05 -14.08
C ALA A 454 17.08 4.84 -12.74
N PHE A 455 16.75 3.60 -12.38
CA PHE A 455 16.20 3.29 -11.06
C PHE A 455 17.18 3.63 -9.93
N ALA A 456 18.46 3.35 -10.06
CA ALA A 456 19.47 3.69 -9.06
C ALA A 456 19.54 5.20 -8.83
N LEU A 457 19.44 6.00 -9.90
CA LEU A 457 19.36 7.46 -9.79
C LEU A 457 18.11 7.90 -9.00
N MET A 458 16.91 7.41 -9.38
CA MET A 458 15.66 7.78 -8.71
C MET A 458 15.65 7.34 -7.24
N ARG A 459 16.12 6.12 -6.94
CA ARG A 459 16.20 5.57 -5.59
C ARG A 459 17.05 6.44 -4.66
N ARG A 460 18.18 6.96 -5.14
CA ARG A 460 19.04 7.85 -4.35
C ARG A 460 18.25 9.04 -3.81
N TYR A 461 17.42 9.67 -4.65
CA TYR A 461 16.58 10.79 -4.23
C TYR A 461 15.36 10.36 -3.41
N ALA A 462 14.79 9.21 -3.71
CA ALA A 462 13.71 8.66 -2.87
C ALA A 462 14.17 8.40 -1.42
N VAL A 463 15.46 8.09 -1.21
CA VAL A 463 16.04 7.92 0.13
C VAL A 463 16.44 9.25 0.76
N SER A 464 17.08 10.16 0.00
CA SER A 464 17.61 11.41 0.56
C SER A 464 16.55 12.48 0.83
N GLU A 465 15.46 12.50 0.05
CA GLU A 465 14.41 13.52 0.17
C GLU A 465 13.24 13.04 1.03
N ASP A 466 12.57 13.95 1.74
CA ASP A 466 11.49 13.58 2.67
C ASP A 466 10.28 12.96 1.94
N GLY A 467 9.79 13.57 0.89
CA GLY A 467 8.62 13.08 0.13
C GLY A 467 7.40 12.71 0.97
N ALA A 468 7.39 13.01 2.28
CA ALA A 468 6.38 12.62 3.26
C ALA A 468 6.00 11.12 3.19
N LEU A 469 7.01 10.25 2.98
CA LEU A 469 6.88 8.79 2.78
C LEU A 469 6.15 8.37 1.49
N HIS A 470 5.78 9.29 0.61
CA HIS A 470 5.26 8.95 -0.71
C HIS A 470 6.38 8.53 -1.66
N ALA A 471 7.60 9.03 -1.47
CA ALA A 471 8.74 8.68 -2.31
C ALA A 471 9.02 7.16 -2.31
N GLU A 472 9.03 6.51 -1.14
CA GLU A 472 9.20 5.06 -1.01
C GLU A 472 8.05 4.29 -1.66
N LYS A 473 6.82 4.69 -1.36
CA LYS A 473 5.62 4.04 -1.91
C LYS A 473 5.58 4.15 -3.42
N PHE A 474 5.78 5.34 -3.96
CA PHE A 474 5.72 5.57 -5.40
C PHE A 474 6.89 4.92 -6.14
N TYR A 475 8.11 4.95 -5.58
CA TYR A 475 9.23 4.20 -6.12
C TYR A 475 8.89 2.70 -6.25
N ARG A 476 8.32 2.11 -5.19
CA ARG A 476 7.90 0.70 -5.20
C ARG A 476 6.78 0.46 -6.22
N THR A 477 5.77 1.30 -6.27
CA THR A 477 4.69 1.24 -7.27
C THR A 477 5.27 1.23 -8.68
N VAL A 478 6.18 2.15 -9.00
CA VAL A 478 6.81 2.22 -10.32
C VAL A 478 7.68 1.00 -10.61
N THR A 479 8.42 0.48 -9.64
CA THR A 479 9.23 -0.74 -9.80
C THR A 479 8.34 -1.95 -10.12
N GLU A 480 7.25 -2.13 -9.39
CA GLU A 480 6.28 -3.22 -9.63
C GLU A 480 5.62 -3.09 -11.02
N GLU A 481 5.17 -1.89 -11.36
CA GLU A 481 4.51 -1.64 -12.65
C GLU A 481 5.49 -1.77 -13.82
N PHE A 482 6.70 -1.26 -13.72
CA PHE A 482 7.72 -1.40 -14.75
C PHE A 482 8.01 -2.87 -15.08
N ASN A 483 8.08 -3.72 -14.04
CA ASN A 483 8.37 -5.14 -14.18
C ASN A 483 7.18 -5.96 -14.70
N SER A 484 5.94 -5.49 -14.47
CA SER A 484 4.71 -6.20 -14.84
C SER A 484 3.99 -5.62 -16.06
N THR A 485 4.45 -4.49 -16.59
CA THR A 485 3.94 -3.86 -17.79
C THR A 485 4.76 -4.33 -19.00
N ARG A 486 4.12 -4.55 -20.14
CA ARG A 486 4.76 -4.93 -21.38
C ARG A 486 5.81 -3.91 -21.84
N VAL A 487 6.82 -4.39 -22.57
CA VAL A 487 7.98 -3.59 -22.98
C VAL A 487 7.60 -2.29 -23.70
N ALA A 488 6.54 -2.33 -24.51
CA ALA A 488 6.05 -1.17 -25.27
C ALA A 488 5.65 0.03 -24.40
N PHE A 489 5.24 -0.20 -23.13
CA PHE A 489 4.65 0.86 -22.30
C PHE A 489 5.37 1.11 -20.97
N ARG A 490 6.19 0.18 -20.49
CA ARG A 490 6.76 0.21 -19.14
C ARG A 490 7.55 1.48 -18.81
N TRP A 491 8.17 2.10 -19.81
CA TRP A 491 8.94 3.33 -19.61
C TRP A 491 8.08 4.54 -19.25
N ARG A 492 6.77 4.50 -19.53
CA ARG A 492 5.83 5.55 -19.09
C ARG A 492 5.84 5.68 -17.55
N HIS A 493 5.96 4.58 -16.82
CA HIS A 493 6.02 4.57 -15.36
C HIS A 493 7.30 5.23 -14.83
N LEU A 494 8.47 4.90 -15.40
CA LEU A 494 9.74 5.48 -14.98
C LEU A 494 9.85 6.96 -15.39
N THR A 495 9.27 7.35 -16.51
CA THR A 495 9.12 8.75 -16.93
C THR A 495 8.31 9.58 -15.90
N ALA A 496 7.22 9.01 -15.40
CA ALA A 496 6.41 9.64 -14.35
C ALA A 496 7.18 9.73 -13.02
N LEU A 497 7.95 8.70 -12.65
CA LEU A 497 8.78 8.73 -11.45
C LEU A 497 9.83 9.85 -11.54
N ALA A 498 10.51 9.99 -12.68
CA ALA A 498 11.49 11.07 -12.87
C ALA A 498 10.87 12.47 -12.70
N ARG A 499 9.64 12.66 -13.19
CA ARG A 499 8.88 13.88 -12.97
C ARG A 499 8.66 14.19 -11.50
N VAL A 500 8.15 13.20 -10.74
CA VAL A 500 7.87 13.36 -9.31
C VAL A 500 9.15 13.56 -8.51
N THR A 501 10.20 12.78 -8.80
CA THR A 501 11.52 12.92 -8.16
C THR A 501 12.09 14.33 -8.33
N ALA A 502 12.02 14.88 -9.54
CA ALA A 502 12.47 16.27 -9.80
C ALA A 502 11.61 17.30 -9.04
N SER A 503 10.33 17.02 -8.84
CA SER A 503 9.45 17.91 -8.08
C SER A 503 9.73 17.91 -6.58
N GLU A 504 10.24 16.81 -6.03
CA GLU A 504 10.46 16.63 -4.58
C GLU A 504 11.84 17.07 -4.11
N PHE A 505 12.79 17.27 -5.02
CA PHE A 505 14.17 17.61 -4.68
C PHE A 505 14.27 18.93 -3.88
N GLY A 506 15.19 18.95 -2.91
CA GLY A 506 15.49 20.11 -2.07
C GLY A 506 14.87 20.04 -0.67
N ARG A 507 14.40 18.89 -0.25
CA ARG A 507 13.85 18.64 1.09
C ARG A 507 14.48 17.42 1.72
N PRO A 508 15.65 17.55 2.35
CA PRO A 508 16.34 16.44 2.99
C PRO A 508 15.44 15.73 4.02
N ALA A 509 15.42 14.41 3.98
CA ALA A 509 14.72 13.61 4.97
C ALA A 509 15.43 13.68 6.33
N ALA A 510 14.64 13.88 7.39
CA ALA A 510 15.15 13.98 8.75
C ALA A 510 15.92 12.69 9.16
N GLY A 511 17.05 12.87 9.84
CA GLY A 511 17.92 11.79 10.32
C GLY A 511 18.81 11.14 9.25
N MET A 512 18.59 11.40 7.93
CA MET A 512 19.33 10.67 6.88
C MET A 512 20.80 11.03 6.78
N ALA A 513 21.18 12.26 7.05
CA ALA A 513 22.61 12.64 7.12
C ALA A 513 23.32 11.90 8.24
N GLU A 514 22.72 11.83 9.42
CA GLU A 514 23.25 11.06 10.56
C GLU A 514 23.32 9.55 10.25
N ALA A 515 22.23 8.97 9.71
CA ALA A 515 22.21 7.57 9.33
C ALA A 515 23.32 7.21 8.33
N TRP A 516 23.58 8.09 7.37
CA TRP A 516 24.66 7.91 6.40
C TRP A 516 26.04 7.86 7.06
N GLU A 517 26.32 8.78 7.98
CA GLU A 517 27.61 8.81 8.68
C GLU A 517 27.77 7.59 9.61
N LEU A 518 26.72 7.21 10.33
CA LEU A 518 26.73 6.04 11.23
C LEU A 518 26.97 4.72 10.49
N LEU A 519 26.43 4.56 9.28
CA LEU A 519 26.60 3.33 8.49
C LEU A 519 27.96 3.24 7.79
N LYS A 520 28.72 4.34 7.72
CA LYS A 520 30.07 4.37 7.16
C LYS A 520 31.18 4.22 8.21
N ALA A 521 30.84 4.46 9.49
CA ALA A 521 31.79 4.35 10.59
C ALA A 521 32.03 2.89 10.99
#